data_549ab46fd6b1bf9059d486094e7e2584
#
_entry.id   549ab46fd6b1bf9059d486094e7e2584
#
_cell.length_a   1.000
_cell.length_b   1.000
_cell.length_c   1.000
_cell.angle_alpha   90.00
_cell.angle_beta   90.00
_cell.angle_gamma   90.00
#
_symmetry.space_group_name_H-M   'P 1'
#
loop_
_entity.id
_entity.type
_entity.pdbx_description
1 polymer ?
#
loop_
_entity_poly.entity_id
_entity_poly.type
_entity_poly.pdbx_seq_one_letter_code
_entity_poly.pdbx_strand_id
1 'polypeptide(L)'
;MTTEDATTVTGMNPQIVVRRLAAAEGYLELGLPNYALAELNSVTDPGPFAPIAELFRGEALQAQEKYADAIAPLNRAAQLFPAPFNQRALLALSNCYRQDGQTQLADETAAAVEMPPDVTPDTKLIIAPIFHITKNAGGRITKGDN
;
A
#
# COMPACT_ATOMS: atom_id res chain seq x y z
N MET A 1 34.93 1.49 -13.88
CA MET A 1 33.85 1.99 -14.29
C MET A 1 32.75 1.08 -14.52
N THR A 2 33.00 0.03 -15.09
CA THR A 2 31.93 -0.86 -15.40
C THR A 2 31.23 -1.39 -14.18
N THR A 3 31.93 -1.52 -13.08
CA THR A 3 31.27 -2.06 -11.91
C THR A 3 30.19 -1.17 -11.38
N GLU A 4 30.42 0.09 -11.41
CA GLU A 4 29.39 0.95 -10.92
C GLU A 4 28.25 0.92 -11.84
N ASP A 5 28.51 0.79 -13.09
CA ASP A 5 27.41 0.75 -14.04
C ASP A 5 26.49 -0.41 -13.75
N ALA A 6 27.08 -1.55 -13.48
CA ALA A 6 26.27 -2.72 -13.21
C ALA A 6 25.40 -2.52 -11.99
N THR A 7 25.93 -1.89 -10.98
CA THR A 7 25.13 -1.68 -9.80
C THR A 7 24.05 -0.68 -10.02
N THR A 8 24.33 0.36 -10.76
CA THR A 8 23.32 1.39 -10.91
C THR A 8 22.16 0.94 -11.73
N VAL A 9 22.36 -0.03 -12.61
CA VAL A 9 21.25 -0.47 -13.43
C VAL A 9 20.36 -1.48 -12.78
N THR A 10 20.74 -1.99 -11.62
CA THR A 10 19.96 -3.07 -11.06
C THR A 10 18.71 -2.62 -10.36
N GLY A 11 18.49 -1.36 -10.13
CA GLY A 11 17.28 -0.94 -9.45
C GLY A 11 17.10 0.54 -9.55
N MET A 12 15.91 0.95 -9.20
CA MET A 12 15.61 2.37 -9.18
C MET A 12 16.20 2.99 -7.94
N ASN A 13 16.48 4.28 -8.05
CA ASN A 13 16.91 5.04 -6.90
C ASN A 13 15.81 5.00 -5.84
N PRO A 14 16.11 4.56 -4.62
CA PRO A 14 15.09 4.44 -3.59
C PRO A 14 14.38 5.75 -3.29
N GLN A 15 15.05 6.87 -3.40
CA GLN A 15 14.40 8.14 -3.14
C GLN A 15 13.34 8.45 -4.17
N ILE A 16 13.59 8.05 -5.42
CA ILE A 16 12.61 8.23 -6.46
C ILE A 16 11.43 7.31 -6.21
N VAL A 17 11.69 6.07 -5.81
CA VAL A 17 10.62 5.12 -5.50
C VAL A 17 9.73 5.70 -4.39
N VAL A 18 10.33 6.15 -3.30
CA VAL A 18 9.56 6.69 -2.19
C VAL A 18 8.74 7.90 -2.63
N ARG A 19 9.32 8.76 -3.44
CA ARG A 19 8.60 9.94 -3.91
C ARG A 19 7.40 9.56 -4.77
N ARG A 20 7.57 8.57 -5.65
CA ARG A 20 6.46 8.12 -6.49
C ARG A 20 5.37 7.46 -5.67
N LEU A 21 5.77 6.66 -4.68
CA LEU A 21 4.78 6.00 -3.83
C LEU A 21 4.04 7.01 -2.98
N ALA A 22 4.73 8.02 -2.48
CA ALA A 22 4.06 9.07 -1.71
C ALA A 22 3.07 9.83 -2.59
N ALA A 23 3.43 10.09 -3.84
CA ALA A 23 2.52 10.75 -4.76
C ALA A 23 1.30 9.87 -5.02
N ALA A 24 1.51 8.57 -5.20
CA ALA A 24 0.41 7.65 -5.42
C ALA A 24 -0.53 7.65 -4.23
N GLU A 25 0.01 7.64 -3.03
CA GLU A 25 -0.82 7.67 -1.82
C GLU A 25 -1.65 8.96 -1.79
N GLY A 26 -1.03 10.07 -2.10
CA GLY A 26 -1.76 11.33 -2.13
C GLY A 26 -2.88 11.32 -3.14
N TYR A 27 -2.65 10.77 -4.32
CA TYR A 27 -3.71 10.68 -5.31
C TYR A 27 -4.84 9.76 -4.86
N LEU A 28 -4.50 8.67 -4.18
CA LEU A 28 -5.54 7.79 -3.64
C LEU A 28 -6.39 8.52 -2.60
N GLU A 29 -5.77 9.31 -1.75
CA GLU A 29 -6.51 10.07 -0.75
C GLU A 29 -7.42 11.11 -1.39
N LEU A 30 -7.03 11.60 -2.55
CA LEU A 30 -7.85 12.58 -3.26
C LEU A 30 -8.91 11.94 -4.15
N GLY A 31 -8.95 10.61 -4.18
CA GLY A 31 -9.92 9.92 -5.02
C GLY A 31 -9.55 9.97 -6.50
N LEU A 32 -8.26 9.99 -6.80
CA LEU A 32 -7.77 10.08 -8.17
C LEU A 32 -6.95 8.83 -8.52
N PRO A 33 -7.60 7.67 -8.63
CA PRO A 33 -6.86 6.42 -8.83
C PRO A 33 -6.08 6.35 -10.14
N ASN A 34 -6.53 7.05 -11.17
CA ASN A 34 -5.80 7.02 -12.43
C ASN A 34 -4.43 7.65 -12.28
N TYR A 35 -4.36 8.74 -11.54
CA TYR A 35 -3.08 9.41 -11.32
C TYR A 35 -2.20 8.56 -10.41
N ALA A 36 -2.81 7.89 -9.43
CA ALA A 36 -2.04 6.98 -8.57
C ALA A 36 -1.42 5.86 -9.39
N LEU A 37 -2.20 5.27 -10.29
CA LEU A 37 -1.67 4.18 -11.13
C LEU A 37 -0.55 4.68 -12.04
N ALA A 38 -0.65 5.90 -12.54
CA ALA A 38 0.41 6.46 -13.37
C ALA A 38 1.72 6.54 -12.60
N GLU A 39 1.65 7.00 -11.34
CA GLU A 39 2.84 7.05 -10.51
C GLU A 39 3.39 5.65 -10.25
N LEU A 40 2.50 4.71 -9.94
CA LEU A 40 2.93 3.34 -9.65
C LEU A 40 3.54 2.67 -10.87
N ASN A 41 3.00 2.96 -12.05
CA ASN A 41 3.53 2.36 -13.27
C ASN A 41 4.92 2.86 -13.59
N SER A 42 5.29 4.02 -13.09
CA SER A 42 6.63 4.51 -13.31
C SER A 42 7.65 3.90 -12.35
N VAL A 43 7.19 3.14 -11.37
CA VAL A 43 8.08 2.43 -10.45
C VAL A 43 8.31 1.05 -11.00
N THR A 44 9.40 0.87 -11.71
CA THR A 44 9.67 -0.40 -12.37
C THR A 44 10.32 -1.40 -11.43
N ASP A 45 10.97 -0.91 -10.40
CA ASP A 45 11.63 -1.79 -9.43
C ASP A 45 11.45 -1.20 -8.04
N PRO A 46 10.41 -1.59 -7.33
CA PRO A 46 10.15 -1.02 -6.01
C PRO A 46 11.11 -1.50 -4.93
N GLY A 47 11.86 -2.57 -5.17
CA GLY A 47 12.79 -3.08 -4.18
C GLY A 47 12.08 -3.41 -2.88
N PRO A 48 12.60 -2.95 -1.75
CA PRO A 48 11.99 -3.27 -0.46
C PRO A 48 10.61 -2.63 -0.25
N PHE A 49 10.20 -1.73 -1.15
CA PHE A 49 8.89 -1.10 -1.03
C PHE A 49 7.82 -1.84 -1.83
N ALA A 50 8.14 -3.06 -2.31
CA ALA A 50 7.18 -3.83 -3.08
C ALA A 50 5.83 -4.03 -2.35
N PRO A 51 5.81 -4.31 -1.05
CA PRO A 51 4.51 -4.47 -0.39
C PRO A 51 3.63 -3.24 -0.50
N ILE A 52 4.23 -2.07 -0.33
CA ILE A 52 3.48 -0.83 -0.41
C ILE A 52 3.03 -0.56 -1.83
N ALA A 53 3.89 -0.82 -2.81
CA ALA A 53 3.53 -0.61 -4.20
C ALA A 53 2.35 -1.51 -4.59
N GLU A 54 2.36 -2.77 -4.17
CA GLU A 54 1.26 -3.67 -4.48
C GLU A 54 -0.02 -3.24 -3.76
N LEU A 55 0.10 -2.80 -2.52
CA LEU A 55 -1.07 -2.33 -1.79
C LEU A 55 -1.72 -1.14 -2.50
N PHE A 56 -0.93 -0.14 -2.86
CA PHE A 56 -1.46 1.03 -3.53
C PHE A 56 -2.04 0.70 -4.89
N ARG A 57 -1.41 -0.22 -5.61
CA ARG A 57 -1.94 -0.64 -6.92
C ARG A 57 -3.30 -1.29 -6.74
N GLY A 58 -3.43 -2.16 -5.76
CA GLY A 58 -4.71 -2.79 -5.49
C GLY A 58 -5.77 -1.80 -5.08
N GLU A 59 -5.38 -0.85 -4.22
CA GLU A 59 -6.35 0.15 -3.77
C GLU A 59 -6.80 1.05 -4.91
N ALA A 60 -5.88 1.36 -5.83
CA ALA A 60 -6.25 2.18 -6.97
C ALA A 60 -7.22 1.44 -7.89
N LEU A 61 -6.98 0.16 -8.13
CA LEU A 61 -7.88 -0.64 -8.94
C LEU A 61 -9.24 -0.80 -8.25
N GLN A 62 -9.22 -0.96 -6.93
CA GLN A 62 -10.45 -1.04 -6.16
C GLN A 62 -11.24 0.27 -6.30
N ALA A 63 -10.56 1.40 -6.24
CA ALA A 63 -11.22 2.70 -6.39
C ALA A 63 -11.82 2.87 -7.78
N GLN A 64 -11.26 2.20 -8.78
CA GLN A 64 -11.84 2.20 -10.12
C GLN A 64 -12.92 1.15 -10.27
N GLU A 65 -13.24 0.44 -9.19
CA GLU A 65 -14.22 -0.64 -9.19
C GLU A 65 -13.79 -1.81 -10.08
N LYS A 66 -12.50 -1.93 -10.30
CA LYS A 66 -11.95 -3.07 -11.04
C LYS A 66 -11.56 -4.13 -10.01
N TYR A 67 -12.58 -4.70 -9.41
CA TYR A 67 -12.36 -5.56 -8.23
C TYR A 67 -11.59 -6.82 -8.57
N ALA A 68 -11.91 -7.43 -9.69
CA ALA A 68 -11.21 -8.65 -10.08
C ALA A 68 -9.72 -8.37 -10.31
N ASP A 69 -9.42 -7.22 -10.92
CA ASP A 69 -8.03 -6.87 -11.20
C ASP A 69 -7.27 -6.49 -9.94
N ALA A 70 -7.98 -6.01 -8.93
CA ALA A 70 -7.35 -5.60 -7.69
C ALA A 70 -6.94 -6.78 -6.82
N ILE A 71 -7.52 -7.94 -7.03
CA ILE A 71 -7.30 -9.09 -6.16
C ILE A 71 -5.83 -9.52 -6.16
N ALA A 72 -5.20 -9.62 -7.31
CA ALA A 72 -3.84 -10.11 -7.39
C ALA A 72 -2.85 -9.20 -6.64
N PRO A 73 -2.84 -7.89 -6.89
CA PRO A 73 -1.90 -7.04 -6.15
C PRO A 73 -2.21 -7.00 -4.65
N LEU A 74 -3.48 -7.01 -4.26
CA LEU A 74 -3.80 -6.99 -2.84
C LEU A 74 -3.40 -8.30 -2.16
N ASN A 75 -3.55 -9.42 -2.86
CA ASN A 75 -3.13 -10.69 -2.31
C ASN A 75 -1.61 -10.71 -2.12
N ARG A 76 -0.87 -10.18 -3.09
CA ARG A 76 0.58 -10.10 -2.94
C ARG A 76 0.97 -9.21 -1.77
N ALA A 77 0.29 -8.07 -1.63
CA ALA A 77 0.58 -7.19 -0.52
C ALA A 77 0.31 -7.88 0.81
N ALA A 78 -0.81 -8.60 0.91
CA ALA A 78 -1.15 -9.30 2.14
C ALA A 78 -0.11 -10.36 2.49
N GLN A 79 0.50 -10.97 1.49
CA GLN A 79 1.53 -11.96 1.73
C GLN A 79 2.87 -11.34 2.09
N LEU A 80 3.16 -10.18 1.54
CA LEU A 80 4.45 -9.55 1.75
C LEU A 80 4.54 -8.78 3.07
N PHE A 81 3.43 -8.21 3.52
CA PHE A 81 3.43 -7.54 4.82
C PHE A 81 3.33 -8.57 5.93
N PRO A 82 4.15 -8.46 6.96
CA PRO A 82 3.97 -9.33 8.13
C PRO A 82 2.77 -8.86 8.95
N ALA A 83 2.14 -9.80 9.65
CA ALA A 83 1.05 -9.44 10.53
C ALA A 83 1.60 -8.61 11.69
N PRO A 84 0.88 -7.64 12.18
CA PRO A 84 -0.47 -7.24 11.77
C PRO A 84 -0.48 -6.20 10.65
N PHE A 85 0.66 -5.92 10.05
CA PHE A 85 0.76 -4.85 9.06
C PHE A 85 0.08 -5.24 7.75
N ASN A 86 -0.33 -6.49 7.60
CA ASN A 86 -1.05 -6.94 6.41
C ASN A 86 -2.56 -6.70 6.51
N GLN A 87 -3.05 -6.11 7.62
CA GLN A 87 -4.49 -5.96 7.80
C GLN A 87 -5.15 -5.08 6.75
N ARG A 88 -4.49 -3.99 6.40
CA ARG A 88 -5.05 -3.08 5.40
C ARG A 88 -5.24 -3.78 4.07
N ALA A 89 -4.25 -4.60 3.67
CA ALA A 89 -4.35 -5.34 2.43
C ALA A 89 -5.44 -6.40 2.52
N LEU A 90 -5.56 -7.08 3.65
CA LEU A 90 -6.58 -8.10 3.82
C LEU A 90 -7.99 -7.51 3.78
N LEU A 91 -8.18 -6.35 4.40
CA LEU A 91 -9.48 -5.71 4.37
C LEU A 91 -9.87 -5.32 2.95
N ALA A 92 -8.94 -4.72 2.22
CA ALA A 92 -9.22 -4.35 0.84
C ALA A 92 -9.47 -5.59 -0.02
N LEU A 93 -8.69 -6.64 0.21
CA LEU A 93 -8.84 -7.89 -0.54
C LEU A 93 -10.20 -8.52 -0.27
N SER A 94 -10.61 -8.57 1.00
CA SER A 94 -11.92 -9.10 1.34
C SER A 94 -13.03 -8.36 0.63
N ASN A 95 -12.93 -7.03 0.61
CA ASN A 95 -13.93 -6.24 -0.07
C ASN A 95 -13.95 -6.52 -1.56
N CYS A 96 -12.78 -6.66 -2.18
CA CYS A 96 -12.73 -6.95 -3.61
C CYS A 96 -13.31 -8.33 -3.93
N TYR A 97 -13.03 -9.33 -3.08
CA TYR A 97 -13.65 -10.63 -3.27
C TYR A 97 -15.18 -10.53 -3.19
N ARG A 98 -15.67 -9.75 -2.21
CA ARG A 98 -17.10 -9.63 -2.02
C ARG A 98 -17.75 -8.95 -3.22
N GLN A 99 -17.13 -7.89 -3.70
CA GLN A 99 -17.66 -7.18 -4.86
C GLN A 99 -17.58 -8.00 -6.14
N ASP A 100 -16.61 -8.92 -6.19
CA ASP A 100 -16.45 -9.78 -7.33
C ASP A 100 -17.34 -11.03 -7.25
N GLY A 101 -18.16 -11.13 -6.21
CA GLY A 101 -19.08 -12.25 -6.05
C GLY A 101 -18.48 -13.46 -5.36
N GLN A 102 -17.25 -13.38 -4.91
CA GLN A 102 -16.59 -14.52 -4.26
C GLN A 102 -16.75 -14.38 -2.76
N THR A 103 -17.99 -14.58 -2.29
CA THR A 103 -18.32 -14.30 -0.90
C THR A 103 -17.61 -15.20 0.08
N GLN A 104 -17.39 -16.44 -0.29
CA GLN A 104 -16.70 -17.34 0.63
C GLN A 104 -15.27 -16.90 0.86
N LEU A 105 -14.56 -16.56 -0.22
CA LEU A 105 -13.20 -16.06 -0.09
C LEU A 105 -13.17 -14.73 0.65
N ALA A 106 -14.19 -13.90 0.46
CA ALA A 106 -14.28 -12.65 1.19
C ALA A 106 -14.38 -12.90 2.68
N ASP A 107 -15.21 -13.86 3.07
CA ASP A 107 -15.38 -14.15 4.49
C ASP A 107 -14.14 -14.79 5.09
N GLU A 108 -13.49 -15.66 4.35
CA GLU A 108 -12.26 -16.28 4.83
C GLU A 108 -11.15 -15.25 4.99
N THR A 109 -11.08 -14.32 4.04
CA THR A 109 -10.07 -13.26 4.11
C THR A 109 -10.36 -12.32 5.26
N ALA A 110 -11.63 -11.99 5.46
CA ALA A 110 -12.02 -11.12 6.57
C ALA A 110 -11.72 -11.78 7.91
N ALA A 111 -11.89 -13.10 8.00
CA ALA A 111 -11.58 -13.80 9.23
C ALA A 111 -10.09 -13.77 9.55
N ALA A 112 -9.26 -13.61 8.53
CA ALA A 112 -7.82 -13.51 8.76
C ALA A 112 -7.41 -12.13 9.27
N VAL A 113 -8.32 -11.17 9.26
CA VAL A 113 -8.02 -9.84 9.77
C VAL A 113 -8.26 -9.88 11.27
N GLU A 114 -7.30 -10.42 11.97
CA GLU A 114 -7.45 -10.52 13.42
C GLU A 114 -6.37 -9.72 14.07
N MET A 115 -6.77 -8.84 14.96
CA MET A 115 -5.80 -8.09 15.71
C MET A 115 -5.39 -8.92 16.90
N PRO A 116 -4.11 -9.10 17.12
CA PRO A 116 -3.69 -9.73 18.36
C PRO A 116 -4.26 -8.96 19.55
N PRO A 117 -4.51 -9.63 20.64
CA PRO A 117 -5.16 -8.97 21.77
C PRO A 117 -4.38 -7.78 22.31
N ASP A 118 -3.09 -7.76 22.09
CA ASP A 118 -2.28 -6.67 22.59
C ASP A 118 -2.13 -5.52 21.59
N VAL A 119 -2.74 -5.62 20.43
CA VAL A 119 -2.63 -4.58 19.41
C VAL A 119 -3.71 -3.55 19.66
N THR A 120 -3.30 -2.32 19.88
CA THR A 120 -4.25 -1.24 20.11
C THR A 120 -4.73 -0.68 18.79
N PRO A 121 -5.81 0.07 18.79
CA PRO A 121 -6.27 0.72 17.58
C PRO A 121 -5.22 1.60 16.94
N ASP A 122 -4.35 2.18 17.73
CA ASP A 122 -3.31 3.03 17.19
C ASP A 122 -2.32 2.24 16.35
N THR A 123 -2.15 0.98 16.67
CA THR A 123 -1.22 0.15 15.93
C THR A 123 -1.62 0.03 14.46
N LYS A 124 -2.89 0.14 14.19
CA LYS A 124 -3.33 0.06 12.81
C LYS A 124 -2.77 1.18 11.96
N LEU A 125 -2.43 2.28 12.59
CA LEU A 125 -1.94 3.43 11.85
C LEU A 125 -0.47 3.31 11.50
N ILE A 126 0.19 2.30 12.01
CA ILE A 126 1.61 2.15 11.76
C ILE A 126 1.91 1.96 10.29
N ILE A 127 1.06 1.23 9.59
CA ILE A 127 1.28 0.99 8.18
C ILE A 127 1.02 2.23 7.36
N ALA A 128 -0.12 2.85 7.59
CA ALA A 128 -0.50 4.02 6.81
C ALA A 128 0.50 5.15 6.92
N PRO A 129 1.00 5.45 8.10
CA PRO A 129 1.82 6.64 8.24
C PRO A 129 3.24 6.54 7.73
N ILE A 130 3.61 5.49 7.07
CA ILE A 130 4.94 5.43 6.53
C ILE A 130 5.23 6.64 5.65
N PHE A 131 4.26 7.05 4.85
CA PHE A 131 4.40 8.24 4.02
C PHE A 131 3.67 9.43 4.61
N HIS A 132 2.65 9.19 5.41
CA HIS A 132 1.92 10.28 6.05
C HIS A 132 2.79 11.07 7.00
N ILE A 133 3.72 10.41 7.66
CA ILE A 133 4.60 11.11 8.58
C ILE A 133 5.35 12.21 7.87
N THR A 134 5.84 11.93 6.69
CA THR A 134 6.55 12.91 5.92
C THR A 134 5.65 14.06 5.55
N LYS A 135 4.45 13.75 5.18
CA LYS A 135 3.52 14.74 4.72
C LYS A 135 3.02 15.64 5.83
N ASN A 136 2.78 15.05 6.97
CA ASN A 136 2.18 15.77 8.07
C ASN A 136 3.14 16.26 9.11
N ALA A 137 4.40 16.09 8.90
CA ALA A 137 5.36 16.38 9.93
C ALA A 137 5.19 17.77 10.51
N GLY A 138 5.01 18.72 9.66
CA GLY A 138 4.88 20.06 10.14
C GLY A 138 3.63 20.29 10.94
N GLY A 139 2.54 19.88 10.40
CA GLY A 139 1.27 20.13 11.05
C GLY A 139 1.13 19.41 12.34
N ARG A 140 1.59 18.15 12.33
CA ARG A 140 1.40 17.40 13.47
C ARG A 140 2.19 17.88 14.63
N ILE A 141 3.36 18.29 14.39
CA ILE A 141 4.18 18.76 15.43
C ILE A 141 3.59 19.92 16.17
N THR A 142 3.05 20.83 15.44
CA THR A 142 2.47 21.95 16.08
C THR A 142 1.37 21.61 16.98
N LYS A 143 0.51 20.67 16.57
CA LYS A 143 -0.56 20.44 17.41
C LYS A 143 -0.20 19.60 18.55
N GLY A 144 0.72 18.77 18.38
CA GLY A 144 1.03 17.88 19.47
C GLY A 144 1.47 18.62 20.68
N ASP A 145 1.85 19.79 20.53
CA ASP A 145 2.30 20.49 21.64
C ASP A 145 1.32 20.98 22.56
N ASN A 146 0.15 21.03 22.20
CA ASN A 146 -0.82 21.56 23.11
C ASN A 146 -1.22 20.67 24.19
#